data_45c2b79157fd5d0f2e62fb0edb7dfee6
#
_entry.id   45c2b79157fd5d0f2e62fb0edb7dfee6
#
_cell.length_a   1.000
_cell.length_b   1.000
_cell.length_c   1.000
_cell.angle_alpha   90.00
_cell.angle_beta   90.00
_cell.angle_gamma   90.00
#
_symmetry.space_group_name_H-M   'P 1'
#
loop_
_entity.id
_entity.type
_entity.pdbx_description
1 polymer ?
#
loop_
_entity_poly.entity_id
_entity_poly.type
_entity_poly.pdbx_seq_one_letter_code
_entity_poly.pdbx_strand_id
1 'polypeptide(L)'
;MSKKNYSIELVADMLSTSKYVVNQWVKNKSIRSIKPNGKTYIPKNELKKFDKLSFLFSKNKFKKPKPKKNYKIIELFAGCGGLALGLEKAGFKCVMSNDIDKDSCDTLKFNRPKWNVLHKDISKISNKEFLGYKDVDVVSGGFPCQAFSYAGKKLGFEDTRGTLFYEFARVVKIIKPLICIAENVRGLTSHDQGKTLSNIINVMEEIGYDVVNPEICQAIFYEVPQKRERLFLIGIKKRSGLKFTYPNKISEPYTVRDALKKGRLYKTNVPNSNYQKYTKRKQQIMRKVPPGGNWNDLPEKMKKEYMKGSLHLGGGKTGIARRLGWDEPSLTLTTAPAMKQTERAHPKENRPLSIREYARIQTFPDNWKFS
;
A
#
# COMPACT_ATOMS: atom_id res chain seq x y z
N MET A 1 -20.22 21.67 -12.00
CA MET A 1 -19.53 20.59 -11.24
C MET A 1 -20.03 19.24 -11.76
N SER A 2 -19.19 18.45 -12.39
CA SER A 2 -19.55 17.11 -12.88
C SER A 2 -20.00 16.25 -11.69
N LYS A 3 -21.22 15.69 -11.77
CA LYS A 3 -21.74 14.75 -10.75
C LYS A 3 -20.84 13.52 -10.76
N LYS A 4 -19.94 13.39 -9.78
CA LYS A 4 -19.05 12.24 -9.68
C LYS A 4 -19.87 11.01 -9.27
N ASN A 5 -19.67 9.90 -9.99
CA ASN A 5 -20.33 8.63 -9.74
C ASN A 5 -19.26 7.56 -9.44
N TYR A 6 -19.59 6.62 -8.58
CA TYR A 6 -18.67 5.58 -8.12
C TYR A 6 -19.20 4.20 -8.50
N SER A 7 -18.34 3.32 -8.97
CA SER A 7 -18.71 1.92 -9.24
C SER A 7 -19.11 1.18 -7.95
N ILE A 8 -19.90 0.12 -8.08
CA ILE A 8 -20.27 -0.75 -6.96
C ILE A 8 -19.03 -1.25 -6.21
N GLU A 9 -18.00 -1.66 -6.97
CA GLU A 9 -16.71 -2.10 -6.41
C GLU A 9 -16.06 -1.03 -5.56
N LEU A 10 -15.98 0.19 -6.09
CA LEU A 10 -15.30 1.28 -5.37
C LEU A 10 -16.05 1.66 -4.10
N VAL A 11 -17.38 1.69 -4.13
CA VAL A 11 -18.19 1.93 -2.92
C VAL A 11 -17.99 0.81 -1.89
N ALA A 12 -17.96 -0.45 -2.33
CA ALA A 12 -17.66 -1.58 -1.45
C ALA A 12 -16.29 -1.44 -0.79
N ASP A 13 -15.25 -1.10 -1.56
CA ASP A 13 -13.89 -0.85 -1.04
C ASP A 13 -13.87 0.32 -0.05
N MET A 14 -14.50 1.44 -0.39
CA MET A 14 -14.55 2.65 0.48
C MET A 14 -15.22 2.37 1.83
N LEU A 15 -16.20 1.49 1.86
CA LEU A 15 -16.95 1.09 3.06
C LEU A 15 -16.38 -0.17 3.73
N SER A 16 -15.32 -0.78 3.17
CA SER A 16 -14.75 -2.05 3.63
C SER A 16 -15.80 -3.18 3.72
N THR A 17 -16.69 -3.23 2.72
CA THR A 17 -17.76 -4.23 2.62
C THR A 17 -17.66 -5.02 1.31
N SER A 18 -18.53 -6.01 1.11
CA SER A 18 -18.57 -6.79 -0.12
C SER A 18 -19.42 -6.12 -1.21
N LYS A 19 -19.10 -6.40 -2.48
CA LYS A 19 -19.96 -5.99 -3.60
C LYS A 19 -21.37 -6.53 -3.48
N TYR A 20 -21.53 -7.71 -2.90
CA TYR A 20 -22.84 -8.31 -2.67
C TYR A 20 -23.72 -7.43 -1.79
N VAL A 21 -23.18 -6.92 -0.68
CA VAL A 21 -23.88 -6.02 0.23
C VAL A 21 -24.30 -4.74 -0.48
N VAL A 22 -23.39 -4.12 -1.24
CA VAL A 22 -23.73 -2.88 -1.99
C VAL A 22 -24.78 -3.14 -3.06
N ASN A 23 -24.73 -4.30 -3.75
CA ASN A 23 -25.75 -4.70 -4.71
C ASN A 23 -27.11 -4.93 -4.04
N GLN A 24 -27.17 -5.50 -2.83
CA GLN A 24 -28.41 -5.63 -2.07
C GLN A 24 -29.00 -4.26 -1.73
N TRP A 25 -28.16 -3.29 -1.31
CA TRP A 25 -28.65 -1.91 -1.09
C TRP A 25 -29.22 -1.24 -2.34
N VAL A 26 -28.65 -1.51 -3.51
CA VAL A 26 -29.20 -1.04 -4.79
C VAL A 26 -30.52 -1.75 -5.11
N LYS A 27 -30.59 -3.08 -4.92
CA LYS A 27 -31.77 -3.90 -5.22
C LYS A 27 -32.98 -3.52 -4.35
N ASN A 28 -32.75 -3.35 -3.05
CA ASN A 28 -33.80 -2.97 -2.10
C ASN A 28 -34.04 -1.45 -2.01
N LYS A 29 -33.45 -0.66 -2.93
CA LYS A 29 -33.59 0.80 -3.02
C LYS A 29 -33.09 1.59 -1.79
N SER A 30 -32.31 0.98 -0.89
CA SER A 30 -31.69 1.69 0.24
C SER A 30 -30.68 2.73 -0.24
N ILE A 31 -30.08 2.53 -1.41
CA ILE A 31 -29.17 3.46 -2.07
C ILE A 31 -29.57 3.65 -3.54
N ARG A 32 -29.64 4.90 -3.98
CA ARG A 32 -29.98 5.23 -5.37
C ARG A 32 -28.80 4.92 -6.28
N SER A 33 -29.06 4.34 -7.44
CA SER A 33 -28.07 4.08 -8.48
C SER A 33 -28.50 4.64 -9.83
N ILE A 34 -27.52 4.79 -10.73
CA ILE A 34 -27.70 5.15 -12.14
C ILE A 34 -26.98 4.13 -13.01
N LYS A 35 -27.41 3.98 -14.26
CA LYS A 35 -26.86 2.98 -15.19
C LYS A 35 -26.38 3.60 -16.51
N PRO A 36 -25.37 4.49 -16.51
CA PRO A 36 -24.80 4.97 -17.76
C PRO A 36 -24.11 3.81 -18.49
N ASN A 37 -24.43 3.64 -19.78
CA ASN A 37 -23.87 2.58 -20.64
C ASN A 37 -24.04 1.15 -20.06
N GLY A 38 -25.19 0.88 -19.40
CA GLY A 38 -25.50 -0.43 -18.84
C GLY A 38 -24.78 -0.81 -17.54
N LYS A 39 -23.79 -0.03 -17.08
CA LYS A 39 -23.06 -0.27 -15.83
C LYS A 39 -23.68 0.51 -14.68
N THR A 40 -23.82 -0.16 -13.53
CA THR A 40 -24.39 0.46 -12.33
C THR A 40 -23.35 1.31 -11.58
N TYR A 41 -23.74 2.56 -11.29
CA TYR A 41 -22.96 3.50 -10.50
C TYR A 41 -23.77 4.12 -9.38
N ILE A 42 -23.13 4.51 -8.32
CA ILE A 42 -23.72 5.20 -7.17
C ILE A 42 -23.29 6.67 -7.22
N PRO A 43 -24.24 7.62 -7.30
CA PRO A 43 -23.93 9.05 -7.25
C PRO A 43 -23.29 9.45 -5.93
N LYS A 44 -22.32 10.38 -5.96
CA LYS A 44 -21.61 10.86 -4.76
C LYS A 44 -22.57 11.23 -3.62
N ASN A 45 -23.68 11.91 -3.93
CA ASN A 45 -24.61 12.38 -2.91
C ASN A 45 -25.23 11.26 -2.08
N GLU A 46 -25.36 10.04 -2.64
CA GLU A 46 -25.87 8.87 -1.90
C GLU A 46 -24.91 8.43 -0.79
N LEU A 47 -23.62 8.75 -0.94
CA LEU A 47 -22.58 8.41 0.05
C LEU A 47 -22.69 9.24 1.33
N LYS A 48 -23.50 10.32 1.36
CA LYS A 48 -23.81 11.08 2.58
C LYS A 48 -24.53 10.23 3.65
N LYS A 49 -25.17 9.14 3.25
CA LYS A 49 -25.86 8.20 4.15
C LYS A 49 -24.89 7.40 5.05
N PHE A 50 -23.56 7.48 4.77
CA PHE A 50 -22.55 6.72 5.48
C PHE A 50 -21.61 7.67 6.24
N ASP A 51 -21.67 7.67 7.56
CA ASP A 51 -20.86 8.53 8.42
C ASP A 51 -19.36 8.35 8.17
N LYS A 52 -18.92 7.12 7.91
CA LYS A 52 -17.53 6.79 7.54
C LYS A 52 -17.02 7.55 6.31
N LEU A 53 -17.92 8.09 5.48
CA LEU A 53 -17.61 8.82 4.25
C LEU A 53 -17.96 10.32 4.34
N SER A 54 -18.35 10.81 5.53
CA SER A 54 -18.71 12.23 5.75
C SER A 54 -17.58 13.20 5.34
N PHE A 55 -16.32 12.79 5.49
CA PHE A 55 -15.15 13.57 5.07
C PHE A 55 -15.15 13.93 3.57
N LEU A 56 -15.80 13.15 2.70
CA LEU A 56 -15.91 13.45 1.26
C LEU A 56 -16.70 14.73 0.97
N PHE A 57 -17.47 15.20 1.95
CA PHE A 57 -18.34 16.37 1.87
C PHE A 57 -17.83 17.53 2.71
N SER A 58 -16.81 17.30 3.53
CA SER A 58 -16.15 18.34 4.33
C SER A 58 -15.42 19.33 3.41
N LYS A 59 -15.53 20.62 3.73
CA LYS A 59 -14.75 21.70 3.11
C LYS A 59 -13.35 21.86 3.75
N ASN A 60 -13.07 21.14 4.83
CA ASN A 60 -11.82 21.27 5.55
C ASN A 60 -10.67 20.72 4.69
N LYS A 61 -9.79 21.62 4.27
CA LYS A 61 -8.53 21.24 3.63
C LYS A 61 -7.53 20.81 4.70
N PHE A 62 -6.89 19.68 4.49
CA PHE A 62 -5.77 19.25 5.32
C PHE A 62 -4.69 20.35 5.31
N LYS A 63 -4.37 20.87 6.50
CA LYS A 63 -3.22 21.76 6.68
C LYS A 63 -2.06 20.92 7.16
N LYS A 64 -0.98 20.86 6.35
CA LYS A 64 0.25 20.17 6.75
C LYS A 64 0.81 20.84 8.00
N PRO A 65 0.99 20.13 9.12
CA PRO A 65 1.59 20.71 10.31
C PRO A 65 3.05 21.09 10.04
N LYS A 66 3.50 22.16 10.65
CA LYS A 66 4.92 22.53 10.64
C LYS A 66 5.64 21.72 11.72
N PRO A 67 6.73 21.00 11.40
CA PRO A 67 7.50 20.28 12.41
C PRO A 67 8.15 21.26 13.38
N LYS A 68 8.22 20.90 14.68
CA LYS A 68 8.85 21.73 15.72
C LYS A 68 10.38 21.69 15.65
N LYS A 69 10.96 20.63 15.08
CA LYS A 69 12.39 20.45 14.82
C LYS A 69 12.61 19.50 13.64
N ASN A 70 13.85 19.33 13.21
CA ASN A 70 14.22 18.31 12.21
C ASN A 70 14.33 16.95 12.89
N TYR A 71 13.24 16.20 12.93
CA TYR A 71 13.22 14.85 13.49
C TYR A 71 14.00 13.89 12.59
N LYS A 72 14.91 13.11 13.21
CA LYS A 72 15.72 12.11 12.52
C LYS A 72 15.01 10.76 12.48
N ILE A 73 15.13 10.05 11.35
CA ILE A 73 14.52 8.74 11.16
C ILE A 73 15.51 7.73 10.58
N ILE A 74 15.39 6.49 11.05
CA ILE A 74 15.94 5.30 10.41
C ILE A 74 14.81 4.54 9.75
N GLU A 75 15.04 4.08 8.52
CA GLU A 75 14.14 3.22 7.77
C GLU A 75 14.74 1.82 7.58
N LEU A 76 14.12 0.80 8.14
CA LEU A 76 14.47 -0.61 7.98
C LEU A 76 13.58 -1.27 6.94
N PHE A 77 14.11 -2.22 6.17
CA PHE A 77 13.38 -2.87 5.07
C PHE A 77 12.86 -1.84 4.07
N ALA A 78 13.72 -0.89 3.71
CA ALA A 78 13.34 0.34 3.03
C ALA A 78 12.84 0.15 1.60
N GLY A 79 13.17 -0.99 0.98
CA GLY A 79 12.90 -1.19 -0.45
C GLY A 79 13.46 -0.04 -1.27
N CYS A 80 12.76 0.37 -2.31
CA CYS A 80 13.14 1.53 -3.12
C CYS A 80 12.72 2.89 -2.51
N GLY A 81 12.40 2.92 -1.20
CA GLY A 81 12.21 4.15 -0.43
C GLY A 81 10.79 4.72 -0.39
N GLY A 82 9.76 3.90 -0.60
CA GLY A 82 8.38 4.40 -0.64
C GLY A 82 7.92 5.03 0.67
N LEU A 83 8.15 4.36 1.81
CA LEU A 83 7.78 4.87 3.13
C LEU A 83 8.71 6.02 3.55
N ALA A 84 10.03 5.85 3.37
CA ALA A 84 11.04 6.88 3.66
C ALA A 84 10.76 8.19 2.91
N LEU A 85 10.41 8.13 1.62
CA LEU A 85 10.04 9.30 0.82
C LEU A 85 8.77 9.98 1.37
N GLY A 86 7.80 9.19 1.83
CA GLY A 86 6.59 9.71 2.48
C GLY A 86 6.93 10.47 3.76
N LEU A 87 7.78 9.91 4.61
CA LEU A 87 8.24 10.51 5.86
C LEU A 87 9.12 11.75 5.59
N GLU A 88 10.00 11.70 4.58
CA GLU A 88 10.77 12.88 4.14
C GLU A 88 9.85 14.03 3.72
N LYS A 89 8.80 13.75 2.92
CA LYS A 89 7.78 14.73 2.55
C LYS A 89 7.01 15.28 3.75
N ALA A 90 6.89 14.50 4.81
CA ALA A 90 6.30 14.95 6.07
C ALA A 90 7.23 15.82 6.91
N GLY A 91 8.50 15.92 6.56
CA GLY A 91 9.51 16.75 7.22
C GLY A 91 10.50 15.99 8.09
N PHE A 92 10.53 14.67 8.02
CA PHE A 92 11.56 13.86 8.69
C PHE A 92 12.85 13.85 7.87
N LYS A 93 14.00 13.77 8.57
CA LYS A 93 15.31 13.60 7.97
C LYS A 93 15.75 12.14 8.09
N CYS A 94 15.75 11.40 6.98
CA CYS A 94 16.31 10.06 6.97
C CYS A 94 17.83 10.13 7.11
N VAL A 95 18.37 9.48 8.14
CA VAL A 95 19.81 9.45 8.43
C VAL A 95 20.42 8.10 8.08
N MET A 96 19.61 7.03 8.06
CA MET A 96 20.03 5.70 7.64
C MET A 96 18.84 4.94 7.08
N SER A 97 19.07 4.15 6.03
CA SER A 97 18.14 3.16 5.51
C SER A 97 18.84 1.84 5.29
N ASN A 98 18.12 0.74 5.46
CA ASN A 98 18.65 -0.61 5.26
C ASN A 98 17.70 -1.45 4.41
N ASP A 99 18.28 -2.19 3.48
CA ASP A 99 17.60 -3.26 2.77
C ASP A 99 18.60 -4.35 2.37
N ILE A 100 18.11 -5.56 2.13
CA ILE A 100 18.90 -6.69 1.63
C ILE A 100 19.00 -6.70 0.10
N ASP A 101 18.03 -6.07 -0.58
CA ASP A 101 17.97 -6.02 -2.03
C ASP A 101 18.90 -4.93 -2.59
N LYS A 102 19.79 -5.36 -3.48
CA LYS A 102 20.80 -4.48 -4.09
C LYS A 102 20.17 -3.37 -4.93
N ASP A 103 19.20 -3.69 -5.78
CA ASP A 103 18.60 -2.74 -6.71
C ASP A 103 17.81 -1.68 -5.94
N SER A 104 17.14 -2.09 -4.87
CA SER A 104 16.49 -1.17 -3.92
C SER A 104 17.48 -0.20 -3.29
N CYS A 105 18.61 -0.70 -2.80
CA CYS A 105 19.66 0.13 -2.20
C CYS A 105 20.31 1.08 -3.22
N ASP A 106 20.56 0.62 -4.44
CA ASP A 106 21.12 1.44 -5.50
C ASP A 106 20.13 2.53 -5.93
N THR A 107 18.85 2.21 -6.00
CA THR A 107 17.77 3.19 -6.20
C THR A 107 17.81 4.29 -5.14
N LEU A 108 17.93 3.92 -3.86
CA LEU A 108 18.03 4.88 -2.75
C LEU A 108 19.25 5.76 -2.83
N LYS A 109 20.43 5.18 -3.01
CA LYS A 109 21.72 5.90 -3.13
C LYS A 109 21.69 6.90 -4.28
N PHE A 110 21.13 6.47 -5.42
CA PHE A 110 21.01 7.34 -6.59
C PHE A 110 20.13 8.57 -6.32
N ASN A 111 18.98 8.39 -5.69
CA ASN A 111 18.02 9.48 -5.44
C ASN A 111 18.35 10.29 -4.19
N ARG A 112 19.06 9.71 -3.24
CA ARG A 112 19.41 10.32 -1.95
C ARG A 112 20.87 10.04 -1.57
N PRO A 113 21.84 10.63 -2.31
CA PRO A 113 23.29 10.33 -2.13
C PRO A 113 23.82 10.71 -0.73
N LYS A 114 23.07 11.54 0.02
CA LYS A 114 23.41 11.93 1.39
C LYS A 114 22.86 10.99 2.48
N TRP A 115 22.02 10.01 2.10
CA TRP A 115 21.53 9.02 3.05
C TRP A 115 22.58 7.92 3.25
N ASN A 116 22.74 7.45 4.48
CA ASN A 116 23.51 6.25 4.75
C ASN A 116 22.66 5.02 4.40
N VAL A 117 22.88 4.45 3.20
CA VAL A 117 22.14 3.29 2.70
C VAL A 117 22.96 2.03 2.92
N LEU A 118 22.54 1.18 3.84
CA LEU A 118 23.17 -0.08 4.17
C LEU A 118 22.56 -1.22 3.35
N HIS A 119 23.28 -1.70 2.34
CA HIS A 119 22.96 -2.92 1.62
C HIS A 119 23.48 -4.12 2.43
N LYS A 120 22.68 -4.63 3.35
CA LYS A 120 23.10 -5.70 4.28
C LYS A 120 21.86 -6.41 4.84
N ASP A 121 22.00 -7.72 5.06
CA ASP A 121 21.04 -8.44 5.87
C ASP A 121 21.01 -7.84 7.28
N ILE A 122 19.84 -7.43 7.75
CA ILE A 122 19.68 -6.75 9.03
C ILE A 122 20.17 -7.61 10.21
N SER A 123 20.05 -8.93 10.12
CA SER A 123 20.54 -9.86 11.16
C SER A 123 22.06 -9.84 11.30
N LYS A 124 22.77 -9.39 10.26
CA LYS A 124 24.23 -9.26 10.22
C LYS A 124 24.74 -7.86 10.59
N ILE A 125 23.83 -6.91 10.88
CA ILE A 125 24.21 -5.59 11.38
C ILE A 125 24.33 -5.69 12.90
N SER A 126 25.52 -5.40 13.41
CA SER A 126 25.82 -5.54 14.84
C SER A 126 25.09 -4.51 15.69
N ASN A 127 24.85 -4.85 16.96
CA ASN A 127 24.28 -3.90 17.92
C ASN A 127 25.15 -2.65 18.06
N LYS A 128 26.47 -2.78 17.96
CA LYS A 128 27.44 -1.66 18.02
C LYS A 128 27.19 -0.65 16.89
N GLU A 129 26.89 -1.11 15.67
CA GLU A 129 26.59 -0.23 14.55
C GLU A 129 25.33 0.62 14.82
N PHE A 130 24.31 0.06 15.47
CA PHE A 130 23.09 0.80 15.82
C PHE A 130 23.29 1.77 17.00
N LEU A 131 24.25 1.54 17.89
CA LEU A 131 24.53 2.45 19.00
C LEU A 131 24.92 3.86 18.55
N GLY A 132 25.47 4.00 17.35
CA GLY A 132 25.78 5.30 16.75
C GLY A 132 24.56 6.17 16.41
N TYR A 133 23.33 5.62 16.49
CA TYR A 133 22.08 6.29 16.12
C TYR A 133 21.15 6.56 17.31
N LYS A 134 21.67 6.66 18.54
CA LYS A 134 20.86 6.92 19.74
C LYS A 134 20.13 8.28 19.76
N ASP A 135 20.52 9.20 18.90
CA ASP A 135 19.91 10.52 18.73
C ASP A 135 18.76 10.52 17.69
N VAL A 136 18.37 9.35 17.20
CA VAL A 136 17.28 9.19 16.25
C VAL A 136 15.94 9.23 16.98
N ASP A 137 15.02 10.04 16.45
CA ASP A 137 13.70 10.23 17.03
C ASP A 137 12.70 9.12 16.65
N VAL A 138 12.85 8.54 15.43
CA VAL A 138 11.91 7.57 14.87
C VAL A 138 12.65 6.40 14.22
N VAL A 139 12.19 5.18 14.48
CA VAL A 139 12.55 3.99 13.69
C VAL A 139 11.31 3.51 12.96
N SER A 140 11.38 3.43 11.64
CA SER A 140 10.31 2.90 10.81
C SER A 140 10.76 1.64 10.08
N GLY A 141 9.79 0.79 9.67
CA GLY A 141 10.07 -0.38 8.85
C GLY A 141 8.85 -1.19 8.47
N GLY A 142 8.87 -1.70 7.24
CA GLY A 142 7.87 -2.63 6.71
C GLY A 142 8.44 -4.05 6.62
N PHE A 143 8.59 -4.74 7.74
CA PHE A 143 9.13 -6.10 7.73
C PHE A 143 8.17 -7.08 7.04
N PRO A 144 8.69 -8.08 6.26
CA PRO A 144 7.87 -9.12 5.66
C PRO A 144 7.09 -9.92 6.73
N CYS A 145 5.82 -10.24 6.40
CA CYS A 145 5.00 -11.11 7.24
C CYS A 145 5.52 -12.55 7.15
N GLN A 146 6.40 -12.94 8.05
CA GLN A 146 6.82 -14.32 8.22
C GLN A 146 5.95 -14.98 9.28
N ALA A 147 5.60 -16.24 9.06
CA ALA A 147 4.85 -17.00 10.05
C ALA A 147 5.66 -17.14 11.34
N PHE A 148 5.09 -16.73 12.46
CA PHE A 148 5.60 -17.08 13.76
C PHE A 148 5.27 -18.56 13.98
N SER A 149 6.28 -19.43 13.95
CA SER A 149 6.11 -20.90 13.99
C SER A 149 5.68 -21.48 15.34
N TYR A 150 5.32 -20.65 16.30
CA TYR A 150 4.97 -21.08 17.65
C TYR A 150 3.47 -20.88 17.94
N ALA A 151 2.69 -21.89 17.63
CA ALA A 151 1.26 -21.91 17.94
C ALA A 151 1.00 -21.93 19.46
N GLY A 152 0.20 -20.99 19.95
CA GLY A 152 -0.50 -21.12 21.24
C GLY A 152 0.10 -20.46 22.47
N LYS A 153 1.31 -19.87 22.45
CA LYS A 153 1.92 -19.20 23.61
C LYS A 153 2.02 -17.68 23.42
N LYS A 154 1.90 -16.91 24.51
CA LYS A 154 2.35 -15.51 24.51
C LYS A 154 3.87 -15.52 24.33
N LEU A 155 4.34 -14.94 23.22
CA LEU A 155 5.75 -14.86 22.90
C LEU A 155 6.33 -13.58 23.50
N GLY A 156 7.42 -13.71 24.26
CA GLY A 156 8.25 -12.58 24.66
C GLY A 156 9.24 -12.17 23.54
N PHE A 157 10.01 -11.12 23.80
CA PHE A 157 10.98 -10.60 22.82
C PHE A 157 11.97 -11.68 22.35
N GLU A 158 12.52 -12.45 23.29
CA GLU A 158 13.52 -13.49 22.97
C GLU A 158 12.93 -14.66 22.18
N ASP A 159 11.64 -14.98 22.38
CA ASP A 159 10.97 -16.08 21.69
C ASP A 159 10.73 -15.76 20.20
N THR A 160 10.83 -14.50 19.79
CA THR A 160 10.67 -14.09 18.40
C THR A 160 11.98 -14.12 17.59
N ARG A 161 13.10 -14.57 18.18
CA ARG A 161 14.39 -14.71 17.51
C ARG A 161 14.28 -15.46 16.19
N GLY A 162 15.04 -15.01 15.19
CA GLY A 162 15.03 -15.56 13.85
C GLY A 162 13.91 -15.04 12.94
N THR A 163 13.03 -14.18 13.44
CA THR A 163 12.04 -13.46 12.61
C THR A 163 12.53 -12.06 12.23
N LEU A 164 12.08 -11.53 11.10
CA LEU A 164 12.41 -10.15 10.72
C LEU A 164 11.72 -9.11 11.61
N PHE A 165 10.63 -9.47 12.28
CA PHE A 165 10.05 -8.66 13.34
C PHE A 165 10.99 -8.55 14.54
N TYR A 166 11.65 -9.64 14.95
CA TYR A 166 12.67 -9.59 16.01
C TYR A 166 13.76 -8.58 15.68
N GLU A 167 14.25 -8.56 14.46
CA GLU A 167 15.28 -7.62 14.03
C GLU A 167 14.80 -6.16 14.12
N PHE A 168 13.56 -5.89 13.72
CA PHE A 168 12.94 -4.57 13.92
C PHE A 168 12.88 -4.19 15.42
N ALA A 169 12.36 -5.07 16.26
CA ALA A 169 12.24 -4.86 17.69
C ALA A 169 13.63 -4.73 18.37
N ARG A 170 14.63 -5.51 17.92
CA ARG A 170 16.03 -5.41 18.39
C ARG A 170 16.59 -4.02 18.14
N VAL A 171 16.44 -3.48 16.94
CA VAL A 171 16.91 -2.13 16.59
C VAL A 171 16.20 -1.08 17.45
N VAL A 172 14.86 -1.18 17.59
CA VAL A 172 14.07 -0.28 18.47
C VAL A 172 14.56 -0.35 19.91
N LYS A 173 14.84 -1.54 20.46
CA LYS A 173 15.35 -1.75 21.83
C LYS A 173 16.72 -1.12 22.04
N ILE A 174 17.59 -1.13 21.02
CA ILE A 174 18.96 -0.55 21.08
C ILE A 174 18.94 0.96 20.96
N ILE A 175 18.25 1.49 19.96
CA ILE A 175 18.20 2.93 19.64
C ILE A 175 17.35 3.69 20.65
N LYS A 176 16.25 3.08 21.13
CA LYS A 176 15.28 3.66 22.05
C LYS A 176 14.65 4.96 21.49
N PRO A 177 14.17 4.98 20.22
CA PRO A 177 13.59 6.16 19.62
C PRO A 177 12.36 6.64 20.41
N LEU A 178 11.92 7.87 20.18
CA LEU A 178 10.65 8.39 20.76
C LEU A 178 9.44 7.64 20.20
N ILE A 179 9.48 7.30 18.91
CA ILE A 179 8.40 6.62 18.20
C ILE A 179 8.97 5.52 17.32
N CYS A 180 8.29 4.38 17.24
CA CYS A 180 8.53 3.38 16.21
C CYS A 180 7.28 3.21 15.35
N ILE A 181 7.49 3.01 14.04
CA ILE A 181 6.43 2.85 13.03
C ILE A 181 6.65 1.53 12.31
N ALA A 182 5.80 0.55 12.55
CA ALA A 182 5.82 -0.71 11.83
C ALA A 182 4.67 -0.76 10.80
N GLU A 183 4.99 -1.08 9.55
CA GLU A 183 4.00 -1.28 8.48
C GLU A 183 3.90 -2.76 8.15
N ASN A 184 2.67 -3.23 7.91
CA ASN A 184 2.45 -4.59 7.41
C ASN A 184 1.18 -4.69 6.57
N VAL A 185 0.95 -5.85 5.96
CA VAL A 185 -0.29 -6.12 5.20
C VAL A 185 -1.49 -6.27 6.12
N ARG A 186 -2.69 -5.92 5.62
CA ARG A 186 -3.95 -6.12 6.35
C ARG A 186 -4.10 -7.53 6.92
N GLY A 187 -3.64 -8.56 6.17
CA GLY A 187 -3.76 -9.96 6.59
C GLY A 187 -3.16 -10.28 7.97
N LEU A 188 -2.23 -9.46 8.47
CA LEU A 188 -1.64 -9.62 9.79
C LEU A 188 -2.69 -9.55 10.92
N THR A 189 -3.77 -8.79 10.74
CA THR A 189 -4.84 -8.66 11.76
C THR A 189 -5.62 -9.95 12.00
N SER A 190 -5.68 -10.83 11.00
CA SER A 190 -6.38 -12.13 11.09
C SER A 190 -5.43 -13.32 11.06
N HIS A 191 -4.13 -13.09 10.91
CA HIS A 191 -3.14 -14.16 10.91
C HIS A 191 -3.14 -14.89 12.26
N ASP A 192 -3.22 -16.24 12.21
CA ASP A 192 -3.35 -17.09 13.40
C ASP A 192 -4.43 -16.59 14.38
N GLN A 193 -5.63 -16.31 13.86
CA GLN A 193 -6.77 -15.80 14.64
C GLN A 193 -6.45 -14.52 15.46
N GLY A 194 -5.53 -13.68 14.96
CA GLY A 194 -5.10 -12.44 15.61
C GLY A 194 -3.94 -12.60 16.61
N LYS A 195 -3.53 -13.82 16.93
CA LYS A 195 -2.44 -14.08 17.91
C LYS A 195 -1.13 -13.43 17.48
N THR A 196 -0.80 -13.46 16.20
CA THR A 196 0.43 -12.84 15.70
C THR A 196 0.49 -11.35 15.99
N LEU A 197 -0.59 -10.60 15.75
CA LEU A 197 -0.65 -9.17 16.05
C LEU A 197 -0.55 -8.93 17.58
N SER A 198 -1.23 -9.73 18.38
CA SER A 198 -1.17 -9.62 19.85
C SER A 198 0.25 -9.87 20.36
N ASN A 199 0.97 -10.85 19.81
CA ASN A 199 2.36 -11.11 20.17
C ASN A 199 3.30 -9.96 19.80
N ILE A 200 3.12 -9.37 18.62
CA ILE A 200 3.88 -8.17 18.20
C ILE A 200 3.66 -7.04 19.21
N ILE A 201 2.43 -6.77 19.60
CA ILE A 201 2.09 -5.73 20.59
C ILE A 201 2.76 -6.03 21.93
N ASN A 202 2.63 -7.25 22.45
CA ASN A 202 3.24 -7.66 23.73
C ASN A 202 4.77 -7.44 23.72
N VAL A 203 5.46 -7.84 22.65
CA VAL A 203 6.91 -7.64 22.51
C VAL A 203 7.26 -6.15 22.51
N MET A 204 6.49 -5.31 21.80
CA MET A 204 6.74 -3.87 21.80
C MET A 204 6.53 -3.26 23.19
N GLU A 205 5.53 -3.71 23.93
CA GLU A 205 5.27 -3.29 25.32
C GLU A 205 6.38 -3.73 26.28
N GLU A 206 6.91 -4.95 26.12
CA GLU A 206 8.03 -5.48 26.87
C GLU A 206 9.31 -4.65 26.67
N ILE A 207 9.59 -4.22 25.44
CA ILE A 207 10.78 -3.40 25.15
C ILE A 207 10.59 -1.91 25.46
N GLY A 208 9.46 -1.52 26.08
CA GLY A 208 9.25 -0.18 26.66
C GLY A 208 8.41 0.78 25.82
N TYR A 209 7.52 0.28 24.97
CA TYR A 209 6.63 1.11 24.15
C TYR A 209 5.16 0.86 24.47
N ASP A 210 4.36 1.91 24.47
CA ASP A 210 2.90 1.82 24.46
C ASP A 210 2.45 1.77 22.99
N VAL A 211 1.74 0.71 22.59
CA VAL A 211 1.27 0.57 21.22
C VAL A 211 -0.10 1.20 21.08
N VAL A 212 -0.20 2.23 20.22
CA VAL A 212 -1.49 2.84 19.87
C VAL A 212 -2.35 1.80 19.16
N ASN A 213 -3.66 1.81 19.43
CA ASN A 213 -4.58 0.86 18.79
C ASN A 213 -4.35 0.82 17.25
N PRO A 214 -3.92 -0.33 16.70
CA PRO A 214 -3.48 -0.41 15.30
C PRO A 214 -4.62 -0.12 14.34
N GLU A 215 -4.34 0.65 13.27
CA GLU A 215 -5.32 0.97 12.24
C GLU A 215 -4.89 0.49 10.85
N ILE A 216 -5.89 0.06 10.06
CA ILE A 216 -5.72 -0.24 8.64
C ILE A 216 -5.97 1.04 7.84
N CYS A 217 -4.89 1.59 7.30
CA CYS A 217 -4.96 2.75 6.41
C CYS A 217 -5.23 2.32 4.97
N GLN A 218 -6.26 2.92 4.35
CA GLN A 218 -6.61 2.71 2.95
C GLN A 218 -6.02 3.85 2.11
N ALA A 219 -5.01 3.55 1.30
CA ALA A 219 -4.27 4.55 0.51
C ALA A 219 -5.16 5.41 -0.40
N ILE A 220 -6.30 4.88 -0.87
CA ILE A 220 -7.27 5.61 -1.71
C ILE A 220 -7.79 6.91 -1.07
N PHE A 221 -7.73 7.05 0.25
CA PHE A 221 -8.19 8.24 0.97
C PHE A 221 -7.07 9.24 1.25
N TYR A 222 -5.83 8.95 0.81
CA TYR A 222 -4.64 9.77 1.04
C TYR A 222 -3.96 10.14 -0.30
N GLU A 223 -4.76 10.47 -1.31
CA GLU A 223 -4.32 10.93 -2.64
C GLU A 223 -3.50 9.89 -3.44
N VAL A 224 -3.62 8.60 -3.09
CA VAL A 224 -2.95 7.50 -3.79
C VAL A 224 -3.95 6.78 -4.69
N PRO A 225 -3.75 6.71 -6.01
CA PRO A 225 -4.67 6.07 -6.96
C PRO A 225 -4.54 4.54 -6.95
N GLN A 226 -4.51 3.94 -5.75
CA GLN A 226 -4.33 2.51 -5.54
C GLN A 226 -5.16 1.99 -4.37
N LYS A 227 -5.88 0.89 -4.58
CA LYS A 227 -6.57 0.12 -3.54
C LYS A 227 -5.54 -0.67 -2.73
N ARG A 228 -4.85 0.02 -1.82
CA ARG A 228 -3.81 -0.55 -0.96
C ARG A 228 -4.17 -0.33 0.49
N GLU A 229 -4.33 -1.42 1.22
CA GLU A 229 -4.61 -1.42 2.65
C GLU A 229 -3.37 -1.87 3.41
N ARG A 230 -2.97 -1.10 4.42
CA ARG A 230 -1.82 -1.40 5.26
C ARG A 230 -2.15 -1.17 6.72
N LEU A 231 -1.74 -2.13 7.52
CA LEU A 231 -1.76 -2.02 8.97
C LEU A 231 -0.56 -1.20 9.40
N PHE A 232 -0.81 -0.18 10.21
CA PHE A 232 0.24 0.57 10.89
C PHE A 232 0.17 0.29 12.39
N LEU A 233 1.33 -0.02 12.97
CA LEU A 233 1.52 -0.14 14.40
C LEU A 233 2.45 0.99 14.83
N ILE A 234 1.96 1.82 15.74
CA ILE A 234 2.71 2.97 16.26
C ILE A 234 3.04 2.70 17.72
N GLY A 235 4.31 2.52 18.01
CA GLY A 235 4.79 2.42 19.38
C GLY A 235 5.32 3.77 19.86
N ILE A 236 4.84 4.22 21.01
CA ILE A 236 5.29 5.44 21.69
C ILE A 236 6.11 5.03 22.89
N LYS A 237 7.33 5.58 23.04
CA LYS A 237 8.17 5.29 24.18
C LYS A 237 7.47 5.65 25.49
N LYS A 238 7.38 4.67 26.39
CA LYS A 238 6.75 4.84 27.70
C LYS A 238 7.32 6.08 28.43
N ARG A 239 6.47 6.79 29.17
CA ARG A 239 6.83 8.01 29.92
C ARG A 239 7.36 9.18 29.07
N SER A 240 7.21 9.15 27.75
CA SER A 240 7.62 10.28 26.88
C SER A 240 6.63 11.46 26.91
N GLY A 241 5.41 11.28 27.39
CA GLY A 241 4.34 12.28 27.34
C GLY A 241 3.77 12.53 25.93
N LEU A 242 4.25 11.83 24.92
CA LEU A 242 3.78 11.97 23.54
C LEU A 242 2.42 11.29 23.35
N LYS A 243 1.62 11.86 22.43
CA LYS A 243 0.36 11.29 21.98
C LYS A 243 0.40 11.18 20.46
N PHE A 244 -0.22 10.14 19.91
CA PHE A 244 -0.37 9.94 18.48
C PHE A 244 -1.85 9.79 18.12
N THR A 245 -2.21 10.37 16.99
CA THR A 245 -3.54 10.20 16.38
C THR A 245 -3.34 9.90 14.90
N TYR A 246 -4.00 8.86 14.42
CA TYR A 246 -3.97 8.54 12.98
C TYR A 246 -4.53 9.70 12.16
N PRO A 247 -3.95 9.99 11.00
CA PRO A 247 -4.40 11.10 10.18
C PRO A 247 -5.83 10.85 9.66
N ASN A 248 -6.64 11.88 9.66
CA ASN A 248 -7.96 11.81 9.05
C ASN A 248 -7.87 11.55 7.56
N LYS A 249 -8.86 10.85 7.00
CA LYS A 249 -9.02 10.70 5.56
C LYS A 249 -9.20 12.08 4.91
N ILE A 250 -8.45 12.35 3.84
CA ILE A 250 -8.31 13.72 3.29
C ILE A 250 -8.87 13.89 1.88
N SER A 251 -9.04 12.80 1.13
CA SER A 251 -9.39 12.92 -0.27
C SER A 251 -10.43 11.92 -0.75
N GLU A 252 -11.14 12.33 -1.80
CA GLU A 252 -11.84 11.39 -2.66
C GLU A 252 -10.83 10.48 -3.36
N PRO A 253 -11.20 9.22 -3.67
CA PRO A 253 -10.33 8.32 -4.42
C PRO A 253 -9.82 8.94 -5.71
N TYR A 254 -8.50 8.91 -5.89
CA TYR A 254 -7.84 9.21 -7.15
C TYR A 254 -7.86 7.97 -8.04
N THR A 255 -7.76 8.15 -9.35
CA THR A 255 -7.92 7.11 -10.36
C THR A 255 -6.62 6.84 -11.11
N VAL A 256 -6.57 5.75 -11.86
CA VAL A 256 -5.46 5.48 -12.78
C VAL A 256 -5.28 6.63 -13.77
N ARG A 257 -6.35 7.29 -14.19
CA ARG A 257 -6.28 8.48 -15.05
C ARG A 257 -5.52 9.62 -14.37
N ASP A 258 -5.76 9.86 -13.09
CA ASP A 258 -5.06 10.91 -12.32
C ASP A 258 -3.54 10.62 -12.21
N ALA A 259 -3.14 9.34 -12.21
CA ALA A 259 -1.74 8.94 -12.21
C ALA A 259 -1.07 9.07 -13.59
N LEU A 260 -1.75 8.62 -14.66
CA LEU A 260 -1.12 8.44 -15.97
C LEU A 260 -1.30 9.63 -16.91
N LYS A 261 -2.28 10.50 -16.65
CA LYS A 261 -2.58 11.66 -17.47
C LYS A 261 -2.30 12.96 -16.73
N LYS A 262 -2.00 14.02 -17.49
CA LYS A 262 -1.96 15.38 -16.95
C LYS A 262 -3.25 15.70 -16.21
N GLY A 263 -3.15 16.17 -14.97
CA GLY A 263 -4.33 16.50 -14.16
C GLY A 263 -4.04 16.72 -12.69
N ARG A 264 -4.77 16.07 -11.82
CA ARG A 264 -4.79 16.32 -10.36
C ARG A 264 -3.48 15.97 -9.66
N LEU A 265 -2.81 14.87 -10.05
CA LEU A 265 -1.57 14.40 -9.39
C LEU A 265 -0.31 14.87 -10.11
N TYR A 266 -0.33 14.88 -11.43
CA TYR A 266 0.85 15.18 -12.24
C TYR A 266 0.57 16.27 -13.26
N LYS A 267 1.54 17.16 -13.47
CA LYS A 267 1.43 18.28 -14.41
C LYS A 267 1.58 17.85 -15.88
N THR A 268 2.02 16.62 -16.13
CA THR A 268 2.27 16.06 -17.47
C THR A 268 1.62 14.68 -17.61
N ASN A 269 1.44 14.21 -18.84
CA ASN A 269 1.21 12.78 -19.08
C ASN A 269 2.42 11.98 -18.57
N VAL A 270 2.21 10.69 -18.29
CA VAL A 270 3.31 9.84 -17.84
C VAL A 270 4.43 9.80 -18.88
N PRO A 271 5.70 10.05 -18.48
CA PRO A 271 6.84 9.89 -19.39
C PRO A 271 7.03 8.45 -19.84
N ASN A 272 7.56 8.26 -21.04
CA ASN A 272 7.92 6.95 -21.52
C ASN A 272 8.98 6.30 -20.61
N SER A 273 8.82 5.01 -20.37
CA SER A 273 9.77 4.21 -19.62
C SER A 273 9.68 2.74 -20.02
N ASN A 274 10.68 1.96 -19.65
CA ASN A 274 10.75 0.55 -19.95
C ASN A 274 9.56 -0.23 -19.39
N TYR A 275 9.14 -1.25 -20.12
CA TYR A 275 8.11 -2.20 -19.70
C TYR A 275 8.42 -3.59 -20.27
N GLN A 276 7.93 -4.60 -19.59
CA GLN A 276 8.05 -5.98 -20.04
C GLN A 276 7.13 -6.25 -21.23
N LYS A 277 7.67 -6.81 -22.31
CA LYS A 277 6.89 -7.11 -23.51
C LYS A 277 6.05 -8.38 -23.32
N TYR A 278 4.78 -8.33 -23.71
CA TYR A 278 3.97 -9.52 -23.84
C TYR A 278 4.34 -10.32 -25.11
N THR A 279 4.21 -11.64 -25.05
CA THR A 279 4.24 -12.48 -26.25
C THR A 279 3.11 -12.09 -27.21
N LYS A 280 3.27 -12.40 -28.50
CA LYS A 280 2.23 -12.15 -29.52
C LYS A 280 0.87 -12.74 -29.11
N ARG A 281 0.87 -13.98 -28.58
CA ARG A 281 -0.35 -14.63 -28.10
C ARG A 281 -0.99 -13.90 -26.93
N LYS A 282 -0.19 -13.45 -25.95
CA LYS A 282 -0.69 -12.67 -24.82
C LYS A 282 -1.30 -11.34 -25.25
N GLN A 283 -0.70 -10.65 -26.22
CA GLN A 283 -1.27 -9.41 -26.77
C GLN A 283 -2.65 -9.65 -27.42
N GLN A 284 -2.83 -10.77 -28.15
CA GLN A 284 -4.12 -11.16 -28.74
C GLN A 284 -5.20 -11.36 -27.66
N ILE A 285 -4.82 -12.01 -26.55
CA ILE A 285 -5.72 -12.19 -25.39
C ILE A 285 -6.09 -10.84 -24.80
N MET A 286 -5.10 -10.01 -24.53
CA MET A 286 -5.33 -8.70 -23.91
C MET A 286 -6.16 -7.75 -24.78
N ARG A 287 -6.15 -7.87 -26.10
CA ARG A 287 -7.04 -7.12 -27.01
C ARG A 287 -8.53 -7.39 -26.73
N LYS A 288 -8.87 -8.56 -26.21
CA LYS A 288 -10.26 -8.95 -25.89
C LYS A 288 -10.71 -8.58 -24.49
N VAL A 289 -9.78 -8.14 -23.62
CA VAL A 289 -10.10 -7.69 -22.27
C VAL A 289 -10.36 -6.18 -22.28
N PRO A 290 -11.56 -5.72 -21.93
CA PRO A 290 -11.88 -4.30 -21.88
C PRO A 290 -11.17 -3.57 -20.73
N PRO A 291 -11.07 -2.23 -20.75
CA PRO A 291 -10.60 -1.46 -19.59
C PRO A 291 -11.41 -1.79 -18.33
N GLY A 292 -10.71 -2.06 -17.22
CA GLY A 292 -11.33 -2.53 -15.96
C GLY A 292 -11.66 -4.02 -15.93
N GLY A 293 -11.48 -4.73 -17.06
CA GLY A 293 -11.80 -6.15 -17.20
C GLY A 293 -10.68 -7.11 -16.76
N ASN A 294 -10.97 -8.39 -16.87
CA ASN A 294 -10.04 -9.48 -16.57
C ASN A 294 -10.39 -10.74 -17.41
N TRP A 295 -9.83 -11.88 -17.08
CA TRP A 295 -10.05 -13.14 -17.81
C TRP A 295 -11.53 -13.54 -17.97
N ASN A 296 -12.43 -13.11 -17.08
CA ASN A 296 -13.87 -13.39 -17.17
C ASN A 296 -14.54 -12.74 -18.39
N ASP A 297 -13.93 -11.68 -18.92
CA ASP A 297 -14.43 -10.93 -20.08
C ASP A 297 -13.96 -11.54 -21.42
N LEU A 298 -13.16 -12.61 -21.37
CA LEU A 298 -12.70 -13.30 -22.57
C LEU A 298 -13.83 -14.14 -23.19
N PRO A 299 -13.87 -14.31 -24.53
CA PRO A 299 -14.71 -15.31 -25.18
C PRO A 299 -14.45 -16.71 -24.61
N GLU A 300 -15.49 -17.57 -24.49
CA GLU A 300 -15.40 -18.86 -23.80
C GLU A 300 -14.25 -19.75 -24.30
N LYS A 301 -14.05 -19.83 -25.63
CA LYS A 301 -12.95 -20.59 -26.22
C LYS A 301 -11.59 -20.10 -25.71
N MET A 302 -11.37 -18.78 -25.72
CA MET A 302 -10.12 -18.17 -25.25
C MET A 302 -9.96 -18.29 -23.74
N LYS A 303 -11.04 -18.21 -22.98
CA LYS A 303 -11.08 -18.39 -21.54
C LYS A 303 -10.57 -19.78 -21.15
N LYS A 304 -11.13 -20.83 -21.75
CA LYS A 304 -10.71 -22.23 -21.52
C LYS A 304 -9.24 -22.44 -21.88
N GLU A 305 -8.83 -21.97 -23.05
CA GLU A 305 -7.45 -22.06 -23.54
C GLU A 305 -6.45 -21.35 -22.61
N TYR A 306 -6.77 -20.13 -22.18
CA TYR A 306 -5.86 -19.28 -21.40
C TYR A 306 -5.78 -19.71 -19.94
N MET A 307 -6.91 -20.04 -19.34
CA MET A 307 -6.98 -20.41 -17.91
C MET A 307 -6.50 -21.84 -17.68
N LYS A 308 -6.74 -22.75 -18.60
CA LYS A 308 -6.42 -24.20 -18.49
C LYS A 308 -6.89 -24.74 -17.12
N GLY A 309 -6.05 -25.49 -16.42
CA GLY A 309 -6.33 -26.02 -15.08
C GLY A 309 -6.70 -24.96 -14.04
N SER A 310 -6.23 -23.71 -14.20
CA SER A 310 -6.62 -22.60 -13.31
C SER A 310 -8.12 -22.25 -13.37
N LEU A 311 -8.84 -22.70 -14.40
CA LEU A 311 -10.28 -22.45 -14.53
C LEU A 311 -11.08 -23.10 -13.38
N HIS A 312 -10.64 -24.29 -12.96
CA HIS A 312 -11.32 -25.11 -11.95
C HIS A 312 -10.81 -24.88 -10.50
N LEU A 313 -9.73 -24.12 -10.34
CA LEU A 313 -9.22 -23.82 -9.01
C LEU A 313 -10.13 -22.82 -8.28
N GLY A 314 -10.25 -22.94 -6.96
CA GLY A 314 -10.95 -21.99 -6.10
C GLY A 314 -10.31 -20.61 -6.09
N GLY A 315 -11.01 -19.63 -5.50
CA GLY A 315 -10.54 -18.25 -5.34
C GLY A 315 -10.96 -17.29 -6.46
N GLY A 316 -10.87 -15.99 -6.20
CA GLY A 316 -11.44 -14.95 -7.07
C GLY A 316 -10.73 -14.72 -8.40
N LYS A 317 -9.46 -15.12 -8.56
CA LYS A 317 -8.65 -15.11 -9.81
C LYS A 317 -8.70 -13.79 -10.64
N THR A 318 -9.34 -12.74 -10.14
CA THR A 318 -9.59 -11.49 -10.87
C THR A 318 -8.31 -10.71 -11.22
N GLY A 319 -7.16 -11.16 -10.71
CA GLY A 319 -5.84 -10.65 -11.08
C GLY A 319 -5.29 -11.19 -12.40
N ILE A 320 -5.90 -12.26 -12.95
CA ILE A 320 -5.44 -12.90 -14.20
C ILE A 320 -5.98 -12.12 -15.40
N ALA A 321 -5.13 -11.85 -16.40
CA ALA A 321 -5.44 -11.01 -17.56
C ALA A 321 -6.09 -9.67 -17.14
N ARG A 322 -5.64 -9.09 -16.04
CA ARG A 322 -6.24 -7.89 -15.48
C ARG A 322 -5.79 -6.63 -16.22
N ARG A 323 -6.72 -5.98 -16.91
CA ARG A 323 -6.54 -4.64 -17.46
C ARG A 323 -7.08 -3.62 -16.47
N LEU A 324 -6.30 -2.56 -16.19
CA LEU A 324 -6.77 -1.47 -15.33
C LEU A 324 -7.86 -0.65 -16.02
N GLY A 325 -8.75 -0.08 -15.22
CA GLY A 325 -9.71 0.93 -15.67
C GLY A 325 -9.14 2.35 -15.53
N TRP A 326 -9.56 3.28 -16.39
CA TRP A 326 -9.13 4.66 -16.31
C TRP A 326 -9.69 5.40 -15.10
N ASP A 327 -10.96 5.17 -14.80
CA ASP A 327 -11.76 6.01 -13.90
C ASP A 327 -11.99 5.36 -12.52
N GLU A 328 -11.11 4.43 -12.17
CA GLU A 328 -11.04 3.78 -10.86
C GLU A 328 -9.59 3.74 -10.34
N PRO A 329 -9.38 3.60 -9.02
CA PRO A 329 -8.06 3.35 -8.46
C PRO A 329 -7.50 2.01 -8.99
N SER A 330 -6.20 1.92 -9.16
CA SER A 330 -5.53 0.66 -9.45
C SER A 330 -5.76 -0.34 -8.32
N LEU A 331 -5.79 -1.62 -8.63
CA LEU A 331 -5.59 -2.66 -7.62
C LEU A 331 -4.20 -2.53 -6.99
N THR A 332 -4.02 -3.15 -5.83
CA THR A 332 -2.68 -3.21 -5.19
C THR A 332 -1.64 -3.68 -6.20
N LEU A 333 -0.59 -2.89 -6.36
CA LEU A 333 0.56 -3.25 -7.17
C LEU A 333 1.41 -4.26 -6.41
N THR A 334 1.87 -5.27 -7.14
CA THR A 334 2.72 -6.36 -6.64
C THR A 334 4.12 -6.23 -7.25
N THR A 335 4.99 -7.21 -7.02
CA THR A 335 6.40 -7.17 -7.41
C THR A 335 6.60 -6.94 -8.92
N ALA A 336 5.79 -7.56 -9.77
CA ALA A 336 5.92 -7.41 -11.22
C ALA A 336 4.55 -7.28 -11.92
N PRO A 337 4.42 -6.35 -12.90
CA PRO A 337 3.15 -6.08 -13.58
C PRO A 337 2.69 -7.19 -14.53
N ALA A 338 3.58 -8.07 -14.96
CA ALA A 338 3.31 -9.13 -15.93
C ALA A 338 3.10 -10.53 -15.33
N MET A 339 3.13 -10.66 -14.00
CA MET A 339 2.86 -11.93 -13.32
C MET A 339 1.42 -12.36 -13.59
N LYS A 340 1.21 -13.62 -14.06
CA LYS A 340 -0.09 -14.13 -14.50
C LYS A 340 -1.21 -13.94 -13.48
N GLN A 341 -0.94 -14.19 -12.20
CA GLN A 341 -1.95 -14.12 -11.12
C GLN A 341 -2.25 -12.71 -10.63
N THR A 342 -1.30 -11.79 -10.79
CA THR A 342 -1.36 -10.43 -10.26
C THR A 342 -1.11 -9.38 -11.33
N GLU A 343 -1.52 -9.67 -12.54
CA GLU A 343 -1.27 -8.85 -13.72
C GLU A 343 -1.87 -7.45 -13.61
N ARG A 344 -1.14 -6.47 -14.16
CA ARG A 344 -1.56 -5.07 -14.26
C ARG A 344 -1.24 -4.55 -15.65
N ALA A 345 -2.19 -4.76 -16.59
CA ALA A 345 -2.06 -4.26 -17.94
C ALA A 345 -2.52 -2.81 -18.04
N HIS A 346 -1.88 -2.07 -18.96
CA HIS A 346 -2.22 -0.68 -19.26
C HIS A 346 -3.69 -0.56 -19.72
N PRO A 347 -4.44 0.49 -19.31
CA PRO A 347 -5.87 0.62 -19.61
C PRO A 347 -6.24 0.59 -21.10
N LYS A 348 -5.36 1.09 -21.98
CA LYS A 348 -5.58 1.17 -23.43
C LYS A 348 -4.69 0.22 -24.22
N GLU A 349 -3.43 0.09 -23.85
CA GLU A 349 -2.42 -0.64 -24.62
C GLU A 349 -2.36 -2.12 -24.21
N ASN A 350 -1.95 -3.00 -25.15
CA ASN A 350 -1.87 -4.43 -24.89
C ASN A 350 -0.48 -4.82 -24.35
N ARG A 351 -0.11 -4.22 -23.24
CA ARG A 351 1.15 -4.41 -22.52
C ARG A 351 0.95 -4.28 -21.00
N PRO A 352 1.89 -4.79 -20.20
CA PRO A 352 1.94 -4.45 -18.78
C PRO A 352 2.15 -2.95 -18.57
N LEU A 353 1.95 -2.48 -17.35
CA LEU A 353 2.37 -1.14 -16.96
C LEU A 353 3.89 -1.00 -17.07
N SER A 354 4.35 0.17 -17.46
CA SER A 354 5.77 0.52 -17.44
C SER A 354 6.25 0.87 -16.03
N ILE A 355 7.57 0.94 -15.84
CA ILE A 355 8.18 1.32 -14.56
C ILE A 355 7.63 2.66 -14.07
N ARG A 356 7.56 3.66 -14.94
CA ARG A 356 7.06 4.99 -14.56
C ARG A 356 5.57 5.01 -14.25
N GLU A 357 4.76 4.23 -14.96
CA GLU A 357 3.34 4.07 -14.67
C GLU A 357 3.14 3.41 -13.30
N TYR A 358 3.94 2.39 -12.98
CA TYR A 358 3.94 1.74 -11.67
C TYR A 358 4.30 2.72 -10.55
N ALA A 359 5.36 3.51 -10.77
CA ALA A 359 5.82 4.50 -9.83
C ALA A 359 4.77 5.60 -9.57
N ARG A 360 4.15 6.13 -10.62
CA ARG A 360 3.11 7.17 -10.51
C ARG A 360 1.86 6.68 -9.78
N ILE A 361 1.46 5.43 -9.98
CA ILE A 361 0.34 4.83 -9.23
C ILE A 361 0.66 4.73 -7.74
N GLN A 362 1.93 4.63 -7.36
CA GLN A 362 2.41 4.69 -5.98
C GLN A 362 2.82 6.11 -5.54
N THR A 363 2.54 7.12 -6.36
CA THR A 363 2.82 8.54 -6.11
C THR A 363 4.30 8.92 -5.97
N PHE A 364 5.20 8.12 -6.54
CA PHE A 364 6.59 8.55 -6.71
C PHE A 364 6.68 9.74 -7.68
N PRO A 365 7.54 10.71 -7.41
CA PRO A 365 7.76 11.82 -8.34
C PRO A 365 8.49 11.36 -9.60
N ASP A 366 8.30 12.08 -10.70
CA ASP A 366 8.87 11.69 -12.00
C ASP A 366 10.41 11.71 -12.06
N ASN A 367 11.02 12.52 -11.21
CA ASN A 367 12.47 12.58 -11.08
C ASN A 367 13.06 11.46 -10.22
N TRP A 368 12.22 10.61 -9.57
CA TRP A 368 12.72 9.43 -8.86
C TRP A 368 13.14 8.37 -9.86
N LYS A 369 14.39 8.01 -9.87
CA LYS A 369 14.97 7.02 -10.78
C LYS A 369 15.01 5.66 -10.07
N PHE A 370 14.80 4.60 -10.82
CA PHE A 370 14.89 3.22 -10.35
C PHE A 370 16.09 2.54 -11.03
N SER A 371 16.80 1.74 -10.27
CA SER A 371 17.92 0.91 -10.74
C SER A 371 17.46 -0.17 -11.70
#